data_e54637785fbb1f53a65f9e2ccc7e794e
#
_entry.id   e54637785fbb1f53a65f9e2ccc7e794e
#
_cell.length_a   1.000
_cell.length_b   1.000
_cell.length_c   1.000
_cell.angle_alpha   90.00
_cell.angle_beta   90.00
_cell.angle_gamma   90.00
#
_symmetry.space_group_name_H-M   'P 1'
#
loop_
_entity.id
_entity.type
_entity.pdbx_description
1 polymer ?
#
loop_
_entity_poly.entity_id
_entity_poly.type
_entity_poly.pdbx_seq_one_letter_code
_entity_poly.pdbx_strand_id
1 'polypeptide(L)'
;MPQPLSERTASFTDSVIRRMTRVSLKYGAVNLSQGFPDFEPPQAILERLAQVAREGPHQYSVTWGAQNFREALARKQSRYMGRTIDPDKEIVATCGSTEAMMCAMMTAANPGDKVIVFSPFYENYGADTILSGAEPIYVPLHPPAFTFDVDELEAAFRQRPKALVLCNPANPCGRVFTREELLTIAEMATRYDTYVITDEVYEHIVYAPHRHTYFATLPGMWNRTLSCSSLSKTYSITGWRLGYIIAPEEIIDRAKKVHDFLTVGCAAPLQEAVIPGLEFGQDYYDDLLAKYTHKKDLFLKGLDDLHISHNDPEGAYYVLLDIREYGYESDLQFCKNLAREVGVGAVPGSSFFREPVNHLIRLHFAKNDDTLNEALNRLEKIQKLKK
;
A
#
# COMPACT_ATOMS: atom_id res chain seq x y z
N MET A 1 -17.81 -34.55 -18.18
CA MET A 1 -17.46 -33.13 -17.93
C MET A 1 -16.25 -33.10 -17.01
N PRO A 2 -15.32 -32.17 -17.16
CA PRO A 2 -14.20 -32.04 -16.23
C PRO A 2 -14.73 -31.69 -14.84
N GLN A 3 -13.94 -32.00 -13.81
CA GLN A 3 -14.23 -31.62 -12.44
C GLN A 3 -14.33 -30.08 -12.32
N PRO A 4 -15.14 -29.54 -11.39
CA PRO A 4 -15.23 -28.11 -11.17
C PRO A 4 -13.87 -27.54 -10.73
N LEU A 5 -13.60 -26.29 -11.11
CA LEU A 5 -12.42 -25.57 -10.63
C LEU A 5 -12.51 -25.26 -9.13
N SER A 6 -11.40 -24.84 -8.53
CA SER A 6 -11.37 -24.42 -7.13
C SER A 6 -12.36 -23.27 -6.86
N GLU A 7 -13.14 -23.39 -5.80
CA GLU A 7 -14.08 -22.35 -5.38
C GLU A 7 -13.40 -21.14 -4.71
N ARG A 8 -12.11 -21.28 -4.36
CA ARG A 8 -11.35 -20.26 -3.61
C ARG A 8 -11.39 -18.87 -4.24
N THR A 9 -11.40 -18.82 -5.57
CA THR A 9 -11.44 -17.56 -6.32
C THR A 9 -12.80 -17.26 -6.94
N ALA A 10 -13.84 -18.03 -6.63
CA ALA A 10 -15.18 -17.86 -7.22
C ALA A 10 -15.81 -16.50 -6.88
N SER A 11 -15.48 -15.93 -5.73
CA SER A 11 -15.92 -14.59 -5.30
C SER A 11 -15.05 -13.44 -5.82
N PHE A 12 -13.92 -13.74 -6.49
CA PHE A 12 -13.01 -12.70 -6.97
C PHE A 12 -13.55 -12.08 -8.25
N THR A 13 -13.44 -10.77 -8.34
CA THR A 13 -13.64 -10.01 -9.56
C THR A 13 -12.31 -9.50 -10.09
N ASP A 14 -12.27 -9.09 -11.36
CA ASP A 14 -11.13 -8.34 -11.88
C ASP A 14 -10.84 -7.13 -10.98
N SER A 15 -9.54 -6.89 -10.71
CA SER A 15 -9.09 -5.69 -10.00
C SER A 15 -9.76 -4.43 -10.57
N VAL A 16 -10.48 -3.73 -9.70
CA VAL A 16 -11.22 -2.52 -10.10
C VAL A 16 -10.24 -1.43 -10.52
N ILE A 17 -9.08 -1.33 -9.86
CA ILE A 17 -8.02 -0.38 -10.21
C ILE A 17 -7.53 -0.62 -11.65
N ARG A 18 -7.23 -1.88 -12.01
CA ARG A 18 -6.78 -2.24 -13.36
C ARG A 18 -7.87 -2.03 -14.40
N ARG A 19 -9.13 -2.32 -14.05
CA ARG A 19 -10.28 -2.05 -14.93
C ARG A 19 -10.41 -0.55 -15.21
N MET A 20 -10.25 0.32 -14.21
CA MET A 20 -10.34 1.77 -14.39
C MET A 20 -9.15 2.32 -15.18
N THR A 21 -7.96 1.72 -15.07
CA THR A 21 -6.82 2.04 -15.96
C THR A 21 -7.18 1.77 -17.43
N ARG A 22 -7.78 0.61 -17.73
CA ARG A 22 -8.24 0.29 -19.09
C ARG A 22 -9.32 1.27 -19.60
N VAL A 23 -10.22 1.70 -18.71
CA VAL A 23 -11.23 2.72 -19.03
C VAL A 23 -10.56 4.07 -19.34
N SER A 24 -9.58 4.49 -18.55
CA SER A 24 -8.82 5.71 -18.78
C SER A 24 -8.11 5.68 -20.15
N LEU A 25 -7.42 4.60 -20.47
CA LEU A 25 -6.77 4.41 -21.76
C LEU A 25 -7.75 4.46 -22.92
N LYS A 26 -8.92 3.80 -22.79
CA LYS A 26 -9.95 3.77 -23.83
C LYS A 26 -10.46 5.16 -24.22
N TYR A 27 -10.53 6.09 -23.28
CA TYR A 27 -11.07 7.45 -23.52
C TYR A 27 -10.00 8.54 -23.58
N GLY A 28 -8.71 8.18 -23.56
CA GLY A 28 -7.60 9.16 -23.53
C GLY A 28 -7.66 10.07 -22.30
N ALA A 29 -8.17 9.51 -21.18
CA ALA A 29 -8.27 10.24 -19.91
C ALA A 29 -6.91 10.29 -19.22
N VAL A 30 -6.64 11.41 -18.52
CA VAL A 30 -5.51 11.49 -17.58
C VAL A 30 -5.72 10.43 -16.49
N ASN A 31 -4.83 9.44 -16.43
CA ASN A 31 -5.00 8.30 -15.53
C ASN A 31 -4.54 8.62 -14.10
N LEU A 32 -5.48 9.01 -13.24
CA LEU A 32 -5.28 9.17 -11.80
C LEU A 32 -5.88 8.00 -10.99
N SER A 33 -6.18 6.86 -11.64
CA SER A 33 -6.76 5.69 -11.00
C SER A 33 -5.69 4.76 -10.37
N GLN A 34 -4.69 4.34 -11.14
CA GLN A 34 -3.64 3.45 -10.67
C GLN A 34 -2.47 4.23 -10.08
N GLY A 35 -2.24 4.08 -8.78
CA GLY A 35 -1.23 4.83 -8.02
C GLY A 35 0.20 4.41 -8.34
N PHE A 36 0.80 5.03 -9.36
CA PHE A 36 2.23 4.96 -9.64
C PHE A 36 2.72 6.32 -10.17
N PRO A 37 3.98 6.71 -9.79
CA PRO A 37 4.56 7.95 -10.27
C PRO A 37 4.86 7.90 -11.78
N ASP A 38 4.81 9.06 -12.45
CA ASP A 38 5.24 9.26 -13.82
C ASP A 38 6.57 10.03 -13.93
N PHE A 39 7.31 10.07 -12.85
CA PHE A 39 8.67 10.60 -12.79
C PHE A 39 9.68 9.47 -12.58
N GLU A 40 10.90 9.72 -13.07
CA GLU A 40 11.94 8.71 -13.15
C GLU A 40 12.48 8.29 -11.77
N PRO A 41 13.00 7.07 -11.67
CA PRO A 41 13.79 6.62 -10.52
C PRO A 41 15.06 7.47 -10.33
N PRO A 42 15.68 7.45 -9.14
CA PRO A 42 16.96 8.12 -8.90
C PRO A 42 18.04 7.66 -9.88
N GLN A 43 18.81 8.62 -10.41
CA GLN A 43 19.84 8.39 -11.43
C GLN A 43 20.86 7.32 -11.00
N ALA A 44 21.31 7.34 -9.73
CA ALA A 44 22.27 6.36 -9.21
C ALA A 44 21.76 4.91 -9.31
N ILE A 45 20.45 4.71 -9.12
CA ILE A 45 19.80 3.39 -9.28
C ILE A 45 19.80 2.96 -10.75
N LEU A 46 19.48 3.88 -11.67
CA LEU A 46 19.46 3.60 -13.11
C LEU A 46 20.86 3.30 -13.65
N GLU A 47 21.87 4.04 -13.21
CA GLU A 47 23.28 3.81 -13.57
C GLU A 47 23.77 2.45 -13.05
N ARG A 48 23.43 2.10 -11.81
CA ARG A 48 23.76 0.78 -11.27
C ARG A 48 23.05 -0.34 -12.04
N LEU A 49 21.78 -0.17 -12.42
CA LEU A 49 21.07 -1.14 -13.27
C LEU A 49 21.77 -1.35 -14.60
N ALA A 50 22.20 -0.27 -15.26
CA ALA A 50 22.90 -0.35 -16.54
C ALA A 50 24.24 -1.09 -16.41
N GLN A 51 24.93 -0.96 -15.28
CA GLN A 51 26.14 -1.70 -14.97
C GLN A 51 25.82 -3.18 -14.73
N VAL A 52 24.86 -3.48 -13.84
CA VAL A 52 24.44 -4.84 -13.50
C VAL A 52 23.96 -5.61 -14.73
N ALA A 53 23.30 -4.94 -15.67
CA ALA A 53 22.85 -5.56 -16.92
C ALA A 53 24.00 -6.11 -17.77
N ARG A 54 25.23 -5.62 -17.61
CA ARG A 54 26.44 -6.10 -18.31
C ARG A 54 27.29 -7.05 -17.47
N GLU A 55 27.34 -6.83 -16.17
CA GLU A 55 28.30 -7.50 -15.28
C GLU A 55 27.65 -8.61 -14.42
N GLY A 56 26.33 -8.58 -14.28
CA GLY A 56 25.59 -9.48 -13.40
C GLY A 56 25.45 -8.90 -11.97
N PRO A 57 24.86 -9.69 -11.06
CA PRO A 57 24.51 -11.12 -11.19
C PRO A 57 23.31 -11.39 -12.11
N HIS A 58 23.34 -12.50 -12.86
CA HIS A 58 22.25 -12.94 -13.75
C HIS A 58 21.58 -14.23 -13.30
N GLN A 59 22.19 -14.92 -12.33
CA GLN A 59 21.68 -16.17 -11.77
C GLN A 59 20.94 -15.89 -10.45
N TYR A 60 20.33 -16.92 -9.89
CA TYR A 60 19.64 -16.84 -8.62
C TYR A 60 20.54 -16.26 -7.52
N SER A 61 20.02 -15.33 -6.75
CA SER A 61 20.58 -15.01 -5.44
C SER A 61 20.16 -16.08 -4.41
N VAL A 62 20.63 -15.96 -3.20
CA VAL A 62 20.02 -16.66 -2.06
C VAL A 62 18.52 -16.34 -2.06
N THR A 63 17.65 -17.34 -1.89
CA THR A 63 16.21 -17.22 -2.11
C THR A 63 15.58 -16.09 -1.30
N TRP A 64 15.94 -15.94 -0.03
CA TRP A 64 15.43 -14.88 0.85
C TRP A 64 16.12 -13.50 0.66
N GLY A 65 16.90 -13.34 -0.41
CA GLY A 65 17.53 -12.07 -0.82
C GLY A 65 19.05 -12.12 -0.84
N ALA A 66 19.66 -11.41 -1.80
CA ALA A 66 21.10 -11.24 -1.89
C ALA A 66 21.67 -10.65 -0.60
N GLN A 67 22.85 -11.11 -0.18
CA GLN A 67 23.43 -10.71 1.10
C GLN A 67 23.65 -9.19 1.18
N ASN A 68 24.29 -8.60 0.18
CA ASN A 68 24.54 -7.16 0.12
C ASN A 68 23.24 -6.32 0.11
N PHE A 69 22.18 -6.80 -0.54
CA PHE A 69 20.87 -6.18 -0.49
C PHE A 69 20.29 -6.20 0.92
N ARG A 70 20.29 -7.37 1.58
CA ARG A 70 19.79 -7.51 2.96
C ARG A 70 20.58 -6.68 3.96
N GLU A 71 21.89 -6.62 3.81
CA GLU A 71 22.77 -5.78 4.65
C GLU A 71 22.48 -4.28 4.46
N ALA A 72 22.33 -3.81 3.21
CA ALA A 72 21.97 -2.41 2.93
C ALA A 72 20.60 -2.05 3.48
N LEU A 73 19.61 -2.94 3.29
CA LEU A 73 18.27 -2.79 3.83
C LEU A 73 18.26 -2.78 5.37
N ALA A 74 19.03 -3.68 6.01
CA ALA A 74 19.17 -3.72 7.46
C ALA A 74 19.73 -2.41 8.01
N ARG A 75 20.78 -1.86 7.36
CA ARG A 75 21.34 -0.55 7.75
C ARG A 75 20.31 0.57 7.66
N LYS A 76 19.58 0.63 6.53
CA LYS A 76 18.50 1.63 6.33
C LYS A 76 17.43 1.50 7.40
N GLN A 77 16.84 0.33 7.54
CA GLN A 77 15.70 0.14 8.44
C GLN A 77 16.09 0.19 9.91
N SER A 78 17.30 -0.23 10.28
CA SER A 78 17.80 -0.04 11.66
C SER A 78 17.81 1.43 12.07
N ARG A 79 18.19 2.32 11.14
CA ARG A 79 18.20 3.78 11.38
C ARG A 79 16.77 4.31 11.63
N TYR A 80 15.79 3.90 10.81
CA TYR A 80 14.42 4.40 10.90
C TYR A 80 13.62 3.75 12.02
N MET A 81 13.81 2.47 12.27
CA MET A 81 13.12 1.75 13.36
C MET A 81 13.79 1.94 14.72
N GLY A 82 14.99 2.55 14.78
CA GLY A 82 15.69 2.79 16.04
C GLY A 82 16.12 1.50 16.76
N ARG A 83 16.30 0.39 16.02
CA ARG A 83 16.79 -0.89 16.53
C ARG A 83 17.72 -1.54 15.52
N THR A 84 18.69 -2.31 15.99
CA THR A 84 19.53 -3.13 15.10
C THR A 84 18.71 -4.27 14.52
N ILE A 85 18.78 -4.44 13.20
CA ILE A 85 18.14 -5.53 12.44
C ILE A 85 19.24 -6.44 11.90
N ASP A 86 19.13 -7.74 12.19
CA ASP A 86 20.04 -8.75 11.68
C ASP A 86 19.65 -9.10 10.21
N PRO A 87 20.54 -8.82 9.22
CA PRO A 87 20.24 -9.07 7.83
C PRO A 87 20.07 -10.54 7.47
N ASP A 88 20.62 -11.46 8.25
CA ASP A 88 20.54 -12.91 7.98
C ASP A 88 19.34 -13.58 8.62
N LYS A 89 18.83 -13.01 9.71
CA LYS A 89 17.82 -13.61 10.56
C LYS A 89 16.48 -12.91 10.53
N GLU A 90 16.45 -11.60 10.31
CA GLU A 90 15.27 -10.77 10.52
C GLU A 90 14.72 -10.16 9.22
N ILE A 91 15.24 -10.57 8.04
CA ILE A 91 14.81 -10.04 6.73
C ILE A 91 14.53 -11.18 5.75
N VAL A 92 13.46 -11.02 4.97
CA VAL A 92 13.26 -11.72 3.70
C VAL A 92 12.87 -10.73 2.62
N ALA A 93 13.61 -10.75 1.50
CA ALA A 93 13.27 -9.98 0.30
C ALA A 93 12.12 -10.66 -0.46
N THR A 94 11.19 -9.89 -1.01
CA THR A 94 10.01 -10.40 -1.69
C THR A 94 9.77 -9.72 -3.04
N CYS A 95 8.98 -10.33 -3.93
CA CYS A 95 8.61 -9.75 -5.22
C CYS A 95 7.58 -8.62 -5.06
N GLY A 96 7.97 -7.55 -4.39
CA GLY A 96 7.15 -6.42 -3.98
C GLY A 96 6.35 -6.69 -2.70
N SER A 97 5.72 -5.63 -2.18
CA SER A 97 4.88 -5.76 -0.98
C SER A 97 3.68 -6.69 -1.16
N THR A 98 3.19 -6.87 -2.38
CA THR A 98 2.09 -7.80 -2.66
C THR A 98 2.45 -9.23 -2.25
N GLU A 99 3.65 -9.70 -2.59
CA GLU A 99 4.14 -11.00 -2.12
C GLU A 99 4.47 -10.97 -0.63
N ALA A 100 5.06 -9.86 -0.13
CA ALA A 100 5.33 -9.72 1.31
C ALA A 100 4.06 -9.92 2.14
N MET A 101 2.95 -9.27 1.77
CA MET A 101 1.67 -9.40 2.45
C MET A 101 1.13 -10.83 2.37
N MET A 102 1.20 -11.47 1.20
CA MET A 102 0.76 -12.87 1.04
C MET A 102 1.63 -13.83 1.86
N CYS A 103 2.95 -13.67 1.82
CA CYS A 103 3.88 -14.47 2.64
C CYS A 103 3.61 -14.28 4.14
N ALA A 104 3.41 -13.04 4.58
CA ALA A 104 3.10 -12.72 5.96
C ALA A 104 1.76 -13.37 6.39
N MET A 105 0.74 -13.28 5.53
CA MET A 105 -0.57 -13.89 5.78
C MET A 105 -0.47 -15.40 5.94
N MET A 106 0.18 -16.07 5.00
CA MET A 106 0.38 -17.54 5.05
C MET A 106 1.30 -17.97 6.20
N THR A 107 2.17 -17.10 6.68
CA THR A 107 3.03 -17.36 7.84
C THR A 107 2.26 -17.26 9.15
N ALA A 108 1.36 -16.26 9.25
CA ALA A 108 0.65 -15.95 10.49
C ALA A 108 -0.65 -16.75 10.67
N ALA A 109 -1.39 -17.02 9.59
CA ALA A 109 -2.74 -17.60 9.65
C ALA A 109 -2.83 -18.97 8.99
N ASN A 110 -3.61 -19.87 9.59
CA ASN A 110 -3.99 -21.16 9.00
C ASN A 110 -5.36 -21.05 8.30
N PRO A 111 -5.70 -22.02 7.43
CA PRO A 111 -7.06 -22.14 6.94
C PRO A 111 -8.09 -22.22 8.09
N GLY A 112 -9.15 -21.38 7.99
CA GLY A 112 -10.17 -21.25 9.03
C GLY A 112 -9.87 -20.25 10.14
N ASP A 113 -8.65 -19.71 10.22
CA ASP A 113 -8.34 -18.62 11.13
C ASP A 113 -9.00 -17.32 10.66
N LYS A 114 -9.28 -16.41 11.60
CA LYS A 114 -9.85 -15.08 11.31
C LYS A 114 -8.74 -14.03 11.25
N VAL A 115 -8.92 -13.04 10.38
CA VAL A 115 -7.99 -11.91 10.22
C VAL A 115 -8.76 -10.60 10.19
N ILE A 116 -8.38 -9.65 11.04
CA ILE A 116 -8.96 -8.30 11.03
C ILE A 116 -8.36 -7.52 9.87
N VAL A 117 -9.23 -6.85 9.10
CA VAL A 117 -8.87 -5.92 8.03
C VAL A 117 -9.66 -4.63 8.24
N PHE A 118 -8.99 -3.49 8.34
CA PHE A 118 -9.68 -2.20 8.41
C PHE A 118 -10.35 -1.87 7.05
N SER A 119 -11.53 -1.28 7.09
CA SER A 119 -12.26 -0.80 5.91
C SER A 119 -12.39 0.73 5.99
N PRO A 120 -11.91 1.51 4.99
CA PRO A 120 -11.47 1.05 3.67
C PRO A 120 -10.08 0.38 3.69
N PHE A 121 -9.84 -0.45 2.68
CA PHE A 121 -8.63 -1.26 2.55
C PHE A 121 -8.12 -1.31 1.11
N TYR A 122 -6.84 -1.58 0.93
CA TYR A 122 -6.31 -1.94 -0.39
C TYR A 122 -6.82 -3.34 -0.79
N GLU A 123 -7.31 -3.47 -2.02
CA GLU A 123 -8.05 -4.66 -2.51
C GLU A 123 -7.37 -6.01 -2.24
N ASN A 124 -6.04 -6.03 -2.10
CA ASN A 124 -5.30 -7.27 -1.88
C ASN A 124 -5.52 -7.87 -0.48
N TYR A 125 -5.76 -7.08 0.57
CA TYR A 125 -5.78 -7.63 1.94
C TYR A 125 -6.89 -8.65 2.16
N GLY A 126 -8.09 -8.37 1.64
CA GLY A 126 -9.18 -9.34 1.65
C GLY A 126 -8.88 -10.56 0.77
N ALA A 127 -8.27 -10.33 -0.40
CA ALA A 127 -7.88 -11.40 -1.31
C ALA A 127 -6.80 -12.30 -0.70
N ASP A 128 -5.75 -11.72 -0.10
CA ASP A 128 -4.67 -12.47 0.55
C ASP A 128 -5.20 -13.32 1.71
N THR A 129 -6.15 -12.77 2.50
CA THR A 129 -6.83 -13.51 3.57
C THR A 129 -7.56 -14.73 3.01
N ILE A 130 -8.37 -14.58 1.96
CA ILE A 130 -9.13 -15.67 1.35
C ILE A 130 -8.19 -16.69 0.67
N LEU A 131 -7.14 -16.23 -0.02
CA LEU A 131 -6.16 -17.11 -0.68
C LEU A 131 -5.38 -17.95 0.32
N SER A 132 -5.10 -17.44 1.52
CA SER A 132 -4.48 -18.20 2.61
C SER A 132 -5.44 -19.18 3.27
N GLY A 133 -6.74 -19.12 2.94
CA GLY A 133 -7.80 -19.94 3.53
C GLY A 133 -8.38 -19.37 4.83
N ALA A 134 -7.97 -18.17 5.23
CA ALA A 134 -8.50 -17.46 6.39
C ALA A 134 -9.78 -16.67 6.07
N GLU A 135 -10.46 -16.20 7.11
CA GLU A 135 -11.71 -15.44 7.01
C GLU A 135 -11.48 -13.98 7.44
N PRO A 136 -11.80 -12.97 6.60
CA PRO A 136 -11.64 -11.57 6.98
C PRO A 136 -12.76 -11.10 7.90
N ILE A 137 -12.39 -10.40 8.98
CA ILE A 137 -13.27 -9.58 9.81
C ILE A 137 -13.00 -8.13 9.45
N TYR A 138 -14.00 -7.42 8.94
CA TYR A 138 -13.82 -6.01 8.59
C TYR A 138 -14.20 -5.10 9.76
N VAL A 139 -13.34 -4.11 10.05
CA VAL A 139 -13.55 -3.06 11.04
C VAL A 139 -13.59 -1.71 10.35
N PRO A 140 -14.68 -0.94 10.47
CA PRO A 140 -14.80 0.35 9.79
C PRO A 140 -13.80 1.39 10.28
N LEU A 141 -13.27 2.18 9.36
CA LEU A 141 -12.66 3.48 9.63
C LEU A 141 -13.69 4.55 9.21
N HIS A 142 -14.18 5.30 10.17
CA HIS A 142 -15.31 6.21 9.97
C HIS A 142 -14.89 7.55 9.34
N PRO A 143 -15.44 7.91 8.16
CA PRO A 143 -15.26 9.25 7.58
C PRO A 143 -15.84 10.36 8.49
N PRO A 144 -15.35 11.61 8.40
CA PRO A 144 -14.31 12.08 7.47
C PRO A 144 -12.87 11.82 7.92
N ALA A 145 -12.66 11.56 9.22
CA ALA A 145 -11.32 11.40 9.81
C ALA A 145 -10.72 9.99 9.61
N PHE A 146 -11.53 9.02 9.17
CA PHE A 146 -11.13 7.62 9.01
C PHE A 146 -10.50 7.02 10.27
N THR A 147 -11.11 7.29 11.42
CA THR A 147 -10.76 6.69 12.72
C THR A 147 -11.59 5.44 12.97
N PHE A 148 -11.06 4.47 13.71
CA PHE A 148 -11.84 3.33 14.18
C PHE A 148 -12.57 3.66 15.48
N ASP A 149 -13.70 2.99 15.70
CA ASP A 149 -14.34 2.93 17.01
C ASP A 149 -13.69 1.82 17.85
N VAL A 150 -13.37 2.12 19.11
CA VAL A 150 -12.65 1.19 20.02
C VAL A 150 -13.51 -0.03 20.35
N ASP A 151 -14.82 0.15 20.53
CA ASP A 151 -15.72 -0.95 20.85
C ASP A 151 -15.94 -1.89 19.66
N GLU A 152 -16.03 -1.33 18.44
CA GLU A 152 -16.09 -2.12 17.20
C GLU A 152 -14.82 -2.92 17.00
N LEU A 153 -13.66 -2.30 17.22
CA LEU A 153 -12.36 -2.98 17.12
C LEU A 153 -12.25 -4.09 18.18
N GLU A 154 -12.63 -3.82 19.43
CA GLU A 154 -12.60 -4.83 20.49
C GLU A 154 -13.58 -5.98 20.19
N ALA A 155 -14.76 -5.69 19.62
CA ALA A 155 -15.70 -6.72 19.21
C ALA A 155 -15.12 -7.66 18.14
N ALA A 156 -14.29 -7.12 17.23
CA ALA A 156 -13.55 -7.92 16.28
C ALA A 156 -12.47 -8.79 16.96
N PHE A 157 -11.70 -8.24 17.89
CA PHE A 157 -10.70 -8.99 18.67
C PHE A 157 -11.31 -10.10 19.56
N ARG A 158 -12.52 -9.91 20.08
CA ARG A 158 -13.25 -10.96 20.84
C ARG A 158 -13.55 -12.20 19.99
N GLN A 159 -13.53 -12.10 18.69
CA GLN A 159 -13.65 -13.25 17.79
C GLN A 159 -12.36 -14.06 17.67
N ARG A 160 -11.31 -13.70 18.45
CA ARG A 160 -10.00 -14.39 18.46
C ARG A 160 -9.31 -14.43 17.10
N PRO A 161 -9.13 -13.28 16.43
CA PRO A 161 -8.43 -13.24 15.16
C PRO A 161 -6.96 -13.67 15.34
N LYS A 162 -6.44 -14.41 14.36
CA LYS A 162 -5.04 -14.82 14.35
C LYS A 162 -4.11 -13.69 13.97
N ALA A 163 -4.58 -12.80 13.08
CA ALA A 163 -3.82 -11.64 12.65
C ALA A 163 -4.71 -10.41 12.45
N LEU A 164 -4.09 -9.22 12.42
CA LEU A 164 -4.67 -7.95 12.01
C LEU A 164 -3.77 -7.35 10.93
N VAL A 165 -4.37 -6.87 9.84
CA VAL A 165 -3.67 -6.11 8.78
C VAL A 165 -3.78 -4.62 9.05
N LEU A 166 -2.63 -3.93 9.10
CA LEU A 166 -2.52 -2.50 9.36
C LEU A 166 -1.76 -1.81 8.23
N CYS A 167 -2.45 -1.04 7.40
CA CYS A 167 -1.83 -0.19 6.37
C CYS A 167 -1.58 1.21 6.95
N ASN A 168 -0.33 1.62 7.08
CA ASN A 168 0.03 2.92 7.64
C ASN A 168 1.26 3.53 6.94
N PRO A 169 1.12 4.66 6.23
CA PRO A 169 -0.11 5.39 5.87
C PRO A 169 -1.11 4.58 5.05
N ALA A 170 -2.40 4.84 5.25
CA ALA A 170 -3.48 4.03 4.69
C ALA A 170 -3.80 4.34 3.21
N ASN A 171 -3.95 3.30 2.41
CA ASN A 171 -4.55 3.37 1.08
C ASN A 171 -5.96 2.76 1.17
N PRO A 172 -7.06 3.50 0.84
CA PRO A 172 -7.12 4.65 -0.08
C PRO A 172 -7.20 6.05 0.57
N CYS A 173 -7.39 6.15 1.88
CA CYS A 173 -7.82 7.41 2.53
C CYS A 173 -6.67 8.37 2.90
N GLY A 174 -5.42 7.91 2.87
CA GLY A 174 -4.26 8.71 3.26
C GLY A 174 -4.14 8.94 4.77
N ARG A 175 -4.91 8.23 5.61
CA ARG A 175 -4.85 8.33 7.06
C ARG A 175 -3.48 7.88 7.58
N VAL A 176 -2.93 8.59 8.55
CA VAL A 176 -1.77 8.19 9.36
C VAL A 176 -2.24 7.92 10.79
N PHE A 177 -2.15 6.69 11.25
CA PHE A 177 -2.57 6.35 12.61
C PHE A 177 -1.68 7.05 13.63
N THR A 178 -2.31 7.69 14.63
CA THR A 178 -1.59 8.31 15.73
C THR A 178 -0.91 7.25 16.60
N ARG A 179 0.10 7.69 17.38
CA ARG A 179 0.78 6.78 18.30
C ARG A 179 -0.19 6.19 19.34
N GLU A 180 -1.16 6.96 19.79
CA GLU A 180 -2.19 6.55 20.76
C GLU A 180 -3.11 5.47 20.16
N GLU A 181 -3.56 5.66 18.93
CA GLU A 181 -4.34 4.65 18.19
C GLU A 181 -3.54 3.35 18.02
N LEU A 182 -2.27 3.47 17.64
CA LEU A 182 -1.40 2.31 17.48
C LEU A 182 -1.15 1.59 18.82
N LEU A 183 -1.03 2.30 19.93
CA LEU A 183 -0.91 1.71 21.28
C LEU A 183 -2.20 0.99 21.68
N THR A 184 -3.37 1.52 21.35
CA THR A 184 -4.66 0.85 21.57
C THR A 184 -4.73 -0.48 20.79
N ILE A 185 -4.32 -0.48 19.53
CA ILE A 185 -4.23 -1.71 18.72
C ILE A 185 -3.22 -2.69 19.35
N ALA A 186 -2.06 -2.20 19.81
CA ALA A 186 -1.01 -3.02 20.41
C ALA A 186 -1.46 -3.70 21.71
N GLU A 187 -2.21 -2.97 22.56
CA GLU A 187 -2.81 -3.51 23.78
C GLU A 187 -3.79 -4.64 23.46
N MET A 188 -4.68 -4.43 22.47
CA MET A 188 -5.63 -5.46 22.04
C MET A 188 -4.92 -6.66 21.42
N ALA A 189 -3.93 -6.42 20.56
CA ALA A 189 -3.13 -7.48 19.95
C ALA A 189 -2.41 -8.34 21.00
N THR A 190 -1.95 -7.73 22.07
CA THR A 190 -1.35 -8.43 23.22
C THR A 190 -2.38 -9.23 24.01
N ARG A 191 -3.51 -8.60 24.35
CA ARG A 191 -4.59 -9.20 25.15
C ARG A 191 -5.21 -10.43 24.47
N TYR A 192 -5.34 -10.39 23.15
CA TYR A 192 -5.98 -11.44 22.36
C TYR A 192 -5.00 -12.35 21.65
N ASP A 193 -3.69 -12.19 21.86
CA ASP A 193 -2.59 -12.96 21.25
C ASP A 193 -2.66 -12.97 19.72
N THR A 194 -2.76 -11.80 19.14
CA THR A 194 -2.94 -11.58 17.69
C THR A 194 -1.64 -11.08 17.07
N TYR A 195 -1.24 -11.62 15.91
CA TYR A 195 -0.15 -11.07 15.09
C TYR A 195 -0.62 -9.78 14.39
N VAL A 196 0.33 -8.89 14.09
CA VAL A 196 0.04 -7.70 13.29
C VAL A 196 0.89 -7.72 12.02
N ILE A 197 0.24 -7.69 10.87
CA ILE A 197 0.88 -7.61 9.57
C ILE A 197 0.74 -6.17 9.10
N THR A 198 1.86 -5.44 9.01
CA THR A 198 1.82 -4.05 8.57
C THR A 198 2.13 -3.94 7.09
N ASP A 199 1.47 -2.99 6.40
CA ASP A 199 1.87 -2.52 5.07
C ASP A 199 2.36 -1.07 5.21
N GLU A 200 3.68 -0.88 5.12
CA GLU A 200 4.38 0.37 5.40
C GLU A 200 5.01 0.98 4.14
N VAL A 201 4.47 0.67 2.95
CA VAL A 201 5.04 1.10 1.66
C VAL A 201 5.09 2.62 1.48
N TYR A 202 4.34 3.39 2.27
CA TYR A 202 4.33 4.86 2.27
C TYR A 202 5.07 5.48 3.46
N GLU A 203 5.93 4.72 4.15
CA GLU A 203 6.64 5.12 5.36
C GLU A 203 7.38 6.47 5.28
N HIS A 204 7.81 6.88 4.07
CA HIS A 204 8.51 8.14 3.81
C HIS A 204 7.62 9.23 3.17
N ILE A 205 6.32 8.99 3.01
CA ILE A 205 5.37 9.94 2.43
C ILE A 205 4.31 10.24 3.48
N VAL A 206 4.69 11.03 4.48
CA VAL A 206 3.85 11.43 5.63
C VAL A 206 3.97 12.93 5.82
N TYR A 207 2.85 13.65 5.66
CA TYR A 207 2.83 15.10 5.65
C TYR A 207 2.78 15.67 7.07
N ALA A 208 3.51 16.79 7.31
CA ALA A 208 3.47 17.47 8.58
C ALA A 208 2.03 17.91 8.94
N PRO A 209 1.62 17.87 10.22
CA PRO A 209 2.44 17.56 11.40
C PRO A 209 2.58 16.07 11.74
N HIS A 210 2.01 15.18 10.93
CA HIS A 210 1.98 13.74 11.15
C HIS A 210 3.36 13.11 11.04
N ARG A 211 3.56 11.96 11.65
CA ARG A 211 4.80 11.18 11.58
C ARG A 211 4.50 9.70 11.50
N HIS A 212 5.27 8.98 10.68
CA HIS A 212 5.20 7.53 10.65
C HIS A 212 5.70 6.91 11.96
N THR A 213 4.97 5.94 12.47
CA THR A 213 5.39 5.10 13.59
C THR A 213 5.40 3.66 13.13
N TYR A 214 6.57 3.04 13.14
CA TYR A 214 6.69 1.61 12.86
C TYR A 214 6.06 0.81 13.98
N PHE A 215 5.02 0.06 13.67
CA PHE A 215 4.25 -0.68 14.68
C PHE A 215 5.12 -1.65 15.48
N ALA A 216 6.07 -2.32 14.80
CA ALA A 216 7.01 -3.24 15.41
C ALA A 216 7.89 -2.62 16.53
N THR A 217 8.02 -1.27 16.56
CA THR A 217 8.83 -0.55 17.57
C THR A 217 8.05 -0.19 18.82
N LEU A 218 6.75 -0.41 18.84
CA LEU A 218 5.94 -0.20 20.04
C LEU A 218 6.27 -1.25 21.10
N PRO A 219 6.09 -0.91 22.40
CA PRO A 219 6.37 -1.84 23.50
C PRO A 219 5.69 -3.21 23.31
N GLY A 220 6.48 -4.28 23.31
CA GLY A 220 6.00 -5.65 23.18
C GLY A 220 5.62 -6.10 21.75
N MET A 221 5.64 -5.19 20.75
CA MET A 221 5.13 -5.50 19.43
C MET A 221 6.13 -6.20 18.50
N TRP A 222 7.42 -6.11 18.75
CA TRP A 222 8.42 -6.78 17.92
C TRP A 222 8.11 -8.27 17.69
N ASN A 223 7.82 -9.00 18.77
CA ASN A 223 7.65 -10.45 18.74
C ASN A 223 6.35 -10.93 18.06
N ARG A 224 5.48 -10.00 17.63
CA ARG A 224 4.21 -10.31 16.99
C ARG A 224 3.92 -9.51 15.73
N THR A 225 4.90 -8.77 15.21
CA THR A 225 4.73 -7.94 14.02
C THR A 225 5.51 -8.50 12.85
N LEU A 226 4.85 -8.55 11.69
CA LEU A 226 5.44 -8.79 10.39
C LEU A 226 5.40 -7.45 9.63
N SER A 227 6.50 -6.70 9.65
CA SER A 227 6.60 -5.40 8.95
C SER A 227 6.85 -5.63 7.47
N CYS A 228 5.81 -5.44 6.65
CA CYS A 228 5.88 -5.56 5.20
C CYS A 228 6.05 -4.18 4.57
N SER A 229 6.94 -4.06 3.60
CA SER A 229 7.11 -2.84 2.84
C SER A 229 7.68 -3.12 1.45
N SER A 230 7.91 -2.07 0.67
CA SER A 230 8.56 -2.18 -0.64
C SER A 230 9.40 -0.95 -0.97
N LEU A 231 10.27 -1.10 -1.95
CA LEU A 231 11.09 -0.02 -2.49
C LEU A 231 10.36 0.75 -3.61
N SER A 232 9.19 0.26 -3.99
CA SER A 232 8.41 0.73 -5.14
C SER A 232 8.03 2.20 -5.09
N LYS A 233 7.63 2.68 -3.89
CA LYS A 233 7.10 4.03 -3.71
C LYS A 233 8.20 5.03 -3.40
N THR A 234 9.16 4.61 -2.60
CA THR A 234 10.31 5.42 -2.21
C THR A 234 11.22 5.77 -3.39
N TYR A 235 11.43 4.83 -4.32
CA TYR A 235 12.36 5.01 -5.43
C TYR A 235 11.68 5.06 -6.81
N SER A 236 10.36 5.18 -6.89
CA SER A 236 9.61 5.23 -8.17
C SER A 236 9.83 4.02 -9.08
N ILE A 237 10.00 2.82 -8.50
CA ILE A 237 10.31 1.57 -9.21
C ILE A 237 9.20 0.52 -9.05
N THR A 238 7.95 0.92 -9.16
CA THR A 238 6.79 0.02 -8.94
C THR A 238 6.82 -1.23 -9.80
N GLY A 239 7.38 -1.14 -11.02
CA GLY A 239 7.54 -2.25 -11.96
C GLY A 239 8.68 -3.23 -11.63
N TRP A 240 9.60 -2.87 -10.74
CA TRP A 240 10.76 -3.71 -10.40
C TRP A 240 10.41 -4.86 -9.45
N ARG A 241 9.29 -4.76 -8.77
CA ARG A 241 8.80 -5.78 -7.85
C ARG A 241 9.82 -6.15 -6.77
N LEU A 242 10.29 -5.16 -6.01
CA LEU A 242 11.15 -5.36 -4.83
C LEU A 242 10.42 -4.92 -3.58
N GLY A 243 10.29 -5.83 -2.63
CA GLY A 243 9.72 -5.63 -1.31
C GLY A 243 10.45 -6.46 -0.26
N TYR A 244 9.95 -6.44 0.95
CA TYR A 244 10.56 -7.17 2.06
C TYR A 244 9.60 -7.36 3.23
N ILE A 245 9.93 -8.33 4.08
CA ILE A 245 9.37 -8.50 5.42
C ILE A 245 10.50 -8.35 6.42
N ILE A 246 10.26 -7.61 7.51
CA ILE A 246 11.13 -7.55 8.68
C ILE A 246 10.32 -8.05 9.89
N ALA A 247 10.88 -9.05 10.58
CA ALA A 247 10.26 -9.66 11.74
C ALA A 247 11.32 -10.43 12.56
N PRO A 248 11.02 -10.91 13.76
CA PRO A 248 11.91 -11.81 14.51
C PRO A 248 12.31 -13.06 13.72
N GLU A 249 13.49 -13.60 14.04
CA GLU A 249 14.07 -14.78 13.39
C GLU A 249 13.08 -15.94 13.23
N GLU A 250 12.33 -16.27 14.29
CA GLU A 250 11.37 -17.39 14.27
C GLU A 250 10.27 -17.19 13.20
N ILE A 251 9.79 -15.96 13.04
CA ILE A 251 8.78 -15.62 12.04
C ILE A 251 9.41 -15.63 10.64
N ILE A 252 10.60 -15.03 10.50
CA ILE A 252 11.32 -14.96 9.21
C ILE A 252 11.68 -16.34 8.69
N ASP A 253 12.06 -17.30 9.57
CA ASP A 253 12.34 -18.66 9.15
C ASP A 253 11.14 -19.40 8.55
N ARG A 254 9.94 -19.01 8.94
CA ARG A 254 8.70 -19.51 8.32
C ARG A 254 8.38 -18.76 7.03
N ALA A 255 8.50 -17.43 7.04
CA ALA A 255 8.25 -16.60 5.87
C ALA A 255 9.19 -16.95 4.70
N LYS A 256 10.48 -17.23 4.98
CA LYS A 256 11.46 -17.70 3.99
C LYS A 256 10.95 -18.96 3.23
N LYS A 257 10.33 -19.90 3.93
CA LYS A 257 9.80 -21.14 3.32
C LYS A 257 8.60 -20.85 2.42
N VAL A 258 7.70 -19.97 2.84
CA VAL A 258 6.56 -19.55 2.02
C VAL A 258 7.05 -18.84 0.75
N HIS A 259 7.95 -17.88 0.90
CA HIS A 259 8.55 -17.14 -0.20
C HIS A 259 9.27 -18.07 -1.20
N ASP A 260 10.08 -19.01 -0.70
CA ASP A 260 10.82 -19.94 -1.52
C ASP A 260 9.91 -20.77 -2.44
N PHE A 261 8.81 -21.29 -1.91
CA PHE A 261 7.85 -22.09 -2.70
C PHE A 261 6.89 -21.25 -3.56
N LEU A 262 6.71 -19.97 -3.27
CA LEU A 262 5.89 -19.09 -4.12
C LEU A 262 6.67 -18.57 -5.34
N THR A 263 7.93 -18.15 -5.16
CA THR A 263 8.65 -17.39 -6.19
C THR A 263 10.10 -17.81 -6.41
N VAL A 264 10.66 -18.68 -5.55
CA VAL A 264 12.10 -19.04 -5.53
C VAL A 264 13.00 -17.88 -5.12
N GLY A 265 12.62 -16.64 -5.37
CA GLY A 265 13.39 -15.44 -5.01
C GLY A 265 13.05 -14.25 -5.90
N CYS A 266 13.45 -13.07 -5.44
CA CYS A 266 13.35 -11.84 -6.22
C CYS A 266 14.44 -11.77 -7.29
N ALA A 267 14.21 -10.96 -8.32
CA ALA A 267 15.16 -10.74 -9.40
C ALA A 267 16.53 -10.24 -8.86
N ALA A 268 17.55 -11.08 -8.92
CA ALA A 268 18.89 -10.77 -8.43
C ALA A 268 19.49 -9.49 -9.02
N PRO A 269 19.38 -9.22 -10.34
CA PRO A 269 19.89 -7.97 -10.94
C PRO A 269 19.25 -6.72 -10.33
N LEU A 270 17.96 -6.76 -10.00
CA LEU A 270 17.23 -5.61 -9.46
C LEU A 270 17.53 -5.37 -7.98
N GLN A 271 17.77 -6.45 -7.21
CA GLN A 271 18.26 -6.34 -5.84
C GLN A 271 19.62 -5.60 -5.81
N GLU A 272 20.53 -5.98 -6.70
CA GLU A 272 21.84 -5.36 -6.83
C GLU A 272 21.74 -3.89 -7.30
N ALA A 273 20.87 -3.63 -8.27
CA ALA A 273 20.69 -2.30 -8.85
C ALA A 273 20.16 -1.26 -7.86
N VAL A 274 19.38 -1.67 -6.85
CA VAL A 274 18.73 -0.74 -5.91
C VAL A 274 19.61 -0.39 -4.70
N ILE A 275 20.75 -1.06 -4.49
CA ILE A 275 21.61 -0.84 -3.33
C ILE A 275 21.98 0.63 -3.13
N PRO A 276 22.41 1.40 -4.17
CA PRO A 276 22.68 2.83 -3.98
C PRO A 276 21.52 3.60 -3.38
N GLY A 277 20.28 3.25 -3.72
CA GLY A 277 19.08 3.88 -3.14
C GLY A 277 18.93 3.59 -1.64
N LEU A 278 19.24 2.37 -1.20
CA LEU A 278 19.20 1.99 0.21
C LEU A 278 20.26 2.72 1.06
N GLU A 279 21.30 3.23 0.42
CA GLU A 279 22.41 3.94 1.05
C GLU A 279 22.24 5.47 1.05
N PHE A 280 21.16 6.00 0.46
CA PHE A 280 20.90 7.44 0.46
C PHE A 280 20.82 8.02 1.88
N GLY A 281 21.29 9.26 2.01
CA GLY A 281 21.20 10.07 3.22
C GLY A 281 19.77 10.55 3.49
N GLN A 282 19.59 11.23 4.61
CA GLN A 282 18.28 11.80 4.99
C GLN A 282 17.80 12.85 3.99
N ASP A 283 18.71 13.58 3.36
CA ASP A 283 18.46 14.57 2.31
C ASP A 283 17.57 14.02 1.18
N TYR A 284 17.83 12.80 0.72
CA TYR A 284 16.98 12.16 -0.29
C TYR A 284 15.50 12.02 0.17
N TYR A 285 15.31 11.59 1.42
CA TYR A 285 13.95 11.37 1.96
C TYR A 285 13.23 12.68 2.25
N ASP A 286 13.97 13.71 2.65
CA ASP A 286 13.46 15.07 2.84
C ASP A 286 13.02 15.67 1.50
N ASP A 287 13.82 15.51 0.45
CA ASP A 287 13.49 15.94 -0.93
C ASP A 287 12.30 15.15 -1.49
N LEU A 288 12.23 13.85 -1.23
CA LEU A 288 11.10 13.01 -1.61
C LEU A 288 9.79 13.51 -0.97
N LEU A 289 9.83 13.77 0.34
CA LEU A 289 8.69 14.29 1.07
C LEU A 289 8.30 15.69 0.59
N ALA A 290 9.26 16.58 0.37
CA ALA A 290 9.03 17.93 -0.17
C ALA A 290 8.36 17.85 -1.54
N LYS A 291 8.83 16.96 -2.43
CA LYS A 291 8.22 16.73 -3.74
C LYS A 291 6.75 16.29 -3.62
N TYR A 292 6.46 15.32 -2.75
CA TYR A 292 5.07 14.85 -2.59
C TYR A 292 4.17 15.88 -1.89
N THR A 293 4.72 16.65 -0.94
CA THR A 293 4.00 17.76 -0.30
C THR A 293 3.59 18.81 -1.34
N HIS A 294 4.54 19.24 -2.19
CA HIS A 294 4.24 20.15 -3.30
C HIS A 294 3.11 19.62 -4.21
N LYS A 295 3.16 18.36 -4.61
CA LYS A 295 2.14 17.74 -5.47
C LYS A 295 0.79 17.64 -4.78
N LYS A 296 0.76 17.31 -3.50
CA LYS A 296 -0.44 17.34 -2.68
C LYS A 296 -1.05 18.73 -2.68
N ASP A 297 -0.26 19.74 -2.31
CA ASP A 297 -0.73 21.11 -2.15
C ASP A 297 -1.22 21.69 -3.47
N LEU A 298 -0.50 21.45 -4.57
CA LEU A 298 -0.91 21.84 -5.92
C LEU A 298 -2.27 21.22 -6.29
N PHE A 299 -2.41 19.91 -6.10
CA PHE A 299 -3.60 19.21 -6.54
C PHE A 299 -4.81 19.53 -5.66
N LEU A 300 -4.65 19.52 -4.32
CA LEU A 300 -5.74 19.84 -3.38
C LEU A 300 -6.20 21.30 -3.54
N LYS A 301 -5.25 22.26 -3.66
CA LYS A 301 -5.62 23.64 -3.95
C LYS A 301 -6.42 23.76 -5.25
N GLY A 302 -6.05 23.04 -6.30
CA GLY A 302 -6.82 23.03 -7.54
C GLY A 302 -8.22 22.44 -7.37
N LEU A 303 -8.40 21.42 -6.53
CA LEU A 303 -9.71 20.86 -6.19
C LEU A 303 -10.56 21.86 -5.40
N ASP A 304 -9.95 22.60 -4.44
CA ASP A 304 -10.61 23.66 -3.67
C ASP A 304 -11.08 24.81 -4.58
N ASP A 305 -10.20 25.26 -5.49
CA ASP A 305 -10.52 26.32 -6.47
C ASP A 305 -11.70 25.92 -7.39
N LEU A 306 -11.87 24.62 -7.65
CA LEU A 306 -12.98 24.04 -8.41
C LEU A 306 -14.20 23.69 -7.54
N HIS A 307 -14.14 23.92 -6.23
CA HIS A 307 -15.19 23.57 -5.26
C HIS A 307 -15.53 22.08 -5.25
N ILE A 308 -14.55 21.20 -5.46
CA ILE A 308 -14.71 19.76 -5.40
C ILE A 308 -14.40 19.27 -3.99
N SER A 309 -15.40 18.72 -3.32
CA SER A 309 -15.25 18.21 -1.95
C SER A 309 -14.30 17.01 -1.88
N HIS A 310 -13.34 17.05 -0.96
CA HIS A 310 -12.33 16.00 -0.79
C HIS A 310 -11.86 15.89 0.66
N ASN A 311 -11.19 14.78 1.00
CA ASN A 311 -10.47 14.66 2.27
C ASN A 311 -9.08 15.31 2.17
N ASP A 312 -8.46 15.59 3.33
CA ASP A 312 -7.05 16.01 3.41
C ASP A 312 -6.19 14.79 3.82
N PRO A 313 -5.40 14.20 2.91
CA PRO A 313 -4.56 13.06 3.24
C PRO A 313 -3.37 13.46 4.12
N GLU A 314 -3.15 12.69 5.17
CA GLU A 314 -2.05 12.85 6.14
C GLU A 314 -0.76 12.14 5.66
N GLY A 315 -0.90 11.20 4.73
CA GLY A 315 0.20 10.44 4.13
C GLY A 315 -0.21 9.74 2.84
N ALA A 316 0.70 8.96 2.26
CA ALA A 316 0.58 8.38 0.93
C ALA A 316 0.41 9.45 -0.15
N TYR A 317 -0.23 9.14 -1.26
CA TYR A 317 -0.45 10.10 -2.35
C TYR A 317 -1.84 9.95 -2.98
N TYR A 318 -2.83 9.59 -2.16
CA TYR A 318 -4.22 9.44 -2.58
C TYR A 318 -5.12 10.50 -1.96
N VAL A 319 -6.17 10.86 -2.68
CA VAL A 319 -7.25 11.73 -2.22
C VAL A 319 -8.59 11.08 -2.57
N LEU A 320 -9.54 11.19 -1.66
CA LEU A 320 -10.92 10.77 -1.87
C LEU A 320 -11.79 12.00 -2.16
N LEU A 321 -12.49 11.99 -3.28
CA LEU A 321 -13.47 13.03 -3.64
C LEU A 321 -14.86 12.55 -3.25
N ASP A 322 -15.66 13.47 -2.69
CA ASP A 322 -17.08 13.24 -2.39
C ASP A 322 -17.94 13.65 -3.59
N ILE A 323 -18.68 12.69 -4.14
CA ILE A 323 -19.48 12.89 -5.35
C ILE A 323 -20.99 12.98 -5.08
N ARG A 324 -21.43 13.14 -3.83
CA ARG A 324 -22.86 13.20 -3.47
C ARG A 324 -23.61 14.29 -4.23
N GLU A 325 -22.98 15.46 -4.43
CA GLU A 325 -23.60 16.58 -5.12
C GLU A 325 -23.94 16.32 -6.60
N TYR A 326 -23.31 15.30 -7.22
CA TYR A 326 -23.53 14.96 -8.62
C TYR A 326 -24.72 14.02 -8.86
N GLY A 327 -25.37 13.53 -7.81
CA GLY A 327 -26.62 12.75 -7.90
C GLY A 327 -26.48 11.33 -8.47
N TYR A 328 -25.29 10.72 -8.36
CA TYR A 328 -25.09 9.33 -8.80
C TYR A 328 -25.33 8.32 -7.67
N GLU A 329 -26.09 7.27 -7.98
CA GLU A 329 -26.26 6.12 -7.08
C GLU A 329 -25.05 5.17 -7.13
N SER A 330 -24.26 5.20 -8.22
CA SER A 330 -23.09 4.35 -8.45
C SER A 330 -21.86 5.17 -8.74
N ASP A 331 -20.88 5.10 -7.84
CA ASP A 331 -19.54 5.69 -8.01
C ASP A 331 -18.79 5.08 -9.20
N LEU A 332 -18.99 3.78 -9.50
CA LEU A 332 -18.44 3.15 -10.69
C LEU A 332 -18.97 3.79 -11.98
N GLN A 333 -20.28 4.09 -12.03
CA GLN A 333 -20.86 4.76 -13.19
C GLN A 333 -20.33 6.20 -13.30
N PHE A 334 -20.21 6.90 -12.16
CA PHE A 334 -19.58 8.21 -12.11
C PHE A 334 -18.14 8.17 -12.65
N CYS A 335 -17.29 7.26 -12.17
CA CYS A 335 -15.91 7.12 -12.64
C CYS A 335 -15.80 6.85 -14.15
N LYS A 336 -16.73 6.04 -14.71
CA LYS A 336 -16.77 5.79 -16.16
C LYS A 336 -17.14 7.05 -16.94
N ASN A 337 -18.12 7.82 -16.45
CA ASN A 337 -18.52 9.08 -17.08
C ASN A 337 -17.44 10.16 -16.93
N LEU A 338 -16.78 10.24 -15.75
CA LEU A 338 -15.64 11.11 -15.51
C LEU A 338 -14.52 10.87 -16.53
N ALA A 339 -14.18 9.62 -16.77
CA ALA A 339 -13.17 9.28 -17.78
C ALA A 339 -13.62 9.62 -19.21
N ARG A 340 -14.90 9.38 -19.55
CA ARG A 340 -15.43 9.55 -20.92
C ARG A 340 -15.71 11.02 -21.26
N GLU A 341 -16.31 11.78 -20.34
CA GLU A 341 -16.88 13.10 -20.63
C GLU A 341 -16.01 14.26 -20.13
N VAL A 342 -15.27 14.01 -19.05
CA VAL A 342 -14.35 14.99 -18.45
C VAL A 342 -12.90 14.69 -18.83
N GLY A 343 -12.55 13.41 -18.98
CA GLY A 343 -11.22 12.98 -19.40
C GLY A 343 -10.26 12.78 -18.21
N VAL A 344 -10.77 12.43 -17.03
CA VAL A 344 -9.96 12.09 -15.83
C VAL A 344 -10.36 10.72 -15.31
N GLY A 345 -9.37 9.86 -15.09
CA GLY A 345 -9.56 8.51 -14.57
C GLY A 345 -9.48 8.46 -13.06
N ALA A 346 -10.45 7.84 -12.42
CA ALA A 346 -10.54 7.62 -10.98
C ALA A 346 -10.91 6.17 -10.66
N VAL A 347 -10.82 5.78 -9.39
CA VAL A 347 -11.27 4.46 -8.89
C VAL A 347 -12.51 4.67 -8.03
N PRO A 348 -13.60 3.89 -8.25
CA PRO A 348 -14.77 3.94 -7.38
C PRO A 348 -14.41 3.56 -5.95
N GLY A 349 -14.86 4.37 -4.99
CA GLY A 349 -14.60 4.16 -3.56
C GLY A 349 -15.17 2.85 -3.06
N SER A 350 -16.37 2.47 -3.54
CA SER A 350 -17.04 1.20 -3.19
C SER A 350 -16.16 -0.03 -3.34
N SER A 351 -15.07 0.04 -4.14
CA SER A 351 -14.11 -1.07 -4.27
C SER A 351 -13.17 -1.22 -3.08
N PHE A 352 -13.11 -0.22 -2.21
CA PHE A 352 -12.22 -0.22 -1.03
C PHE A 352 -12.99 -0.41 0.28
N PHE A 353 -14.31 -0.25 0.26
CA PHE A 353 -15.15 -0.34 1.46
C PHE A 353 -15.94 -1.65 1.48
N ARG A 354 -16.15 -2.18 2.67
CA ARG A 354 -17.11 -3.26 2.90
C ARG A 354 -18.51 -2.73 3.20
N GLU A 355 -18.57 -1.56 3.80
CA GLU A 355 -19.79 -0.79 4.02
C GLU A 355 -20.33 -0.24 2.70
N PRO A 356 -21.62 0.08 2.59
CA PRO A 356 -22.23 0.60 1.37
C PRO A 356 -21.83 2.07 1.10
N VAL A 357 -20.53 2.31 0.91
CA VAL A 357 -19.97 3.61 0.56
C VAL A 357 -19.82 3.69 -0.95
N ASN A 358 -20.74 4.41 -1.62
CA ASN A 358 -20.82 4.56 -3.08
C ASN A 358 -20.79 6.03 -3.52
N HIS A 359 -20.39 6.94 -2.62
CA HIS A 359 -20.33 8.38 -2.85
C HIS A 359 -18.91 8.93 -2.81
N LEU A 360 -17.91 8.07 -2.72
CA LEU A 360 -16.51 8.46 -2.75
C LEU A 360 -15.84 7.89 -4.01
N ILE A 361 -14.88 8.64 -4.56
CA ILE A 361 -13.97 8.14 -5.60
C ILE A 361 -12.54 8.46 -5.20
N ARG A 362 -11.59 7.59 -5.55
CA ARG A 362 -10.17 7.79 -5.26
C ARG A 362 -9.41 8.26 -6.49
N LEU A 363 -8.64 9.34 -6.33
CA LEU A 363 -7.60 9.78 -7.25
C LEU A 363 -6.24 9.69 -6.56
N HIS A 364 -5.15 9.82 -7.33
CA HIS A 364 -3.81 9.99 -6.79
C HIS A 364 -3.10 11.17 -7.45
N PHE A 365 -2.17 11.77 -6.71
CA PHE A 365 -1.39 12.92 -7.17
C PHE A 365 0.11 12.63 -7.35
N ALA A 366 0.51 11.37 -7.44
CA ALA A 366 1.89 10.96 -7.74
C ALA A 366 2.18 11.14 -9.25
N LYS A 367 2.08 12.37 -9.74
CA LYS A 367 2.27 12.74 -11.14
C LYS A 367 3.15 13.97 -11.27
N ASN A 368 3.71 14.21 -12.45
CA ASN A 368 4.36 15.48 -12.75
C ASN A 368 3.35 16.62 -12.73
N ASP A 369 3.84 17.84 -12.46
CA ASP A 369 2.97 19.03 -12.32
C ASP A 369 2.14 19.29 -13.59
N ASP A 370 2.73 19.08 -14.78
CA ASP A 370 2.00 19.22 -16.05
C ASP A 370 0.81 18.25 -16.13
N THR A 371 1.00 17.00 -15.70
CA THR A 371 -0.07 15.99 -15.67
C THR A 371 -1.16 16.37 -14.67
N LEU A 372 -0.79 16.88 -13.48
CA LEU A 372 -1.74 17.32 -12.47
C LEU A 372 -2.52 18.55 -12.95
N ASN A 373 -1.85 19.54 -13.53
CA ASN A 373 -2.48 20.73 -14.10
C ASN A 373 -3.43 20.36 -15.24
N GLU A 374 -3.05 19.45 -16.12
CA GLU A 374 -3.94 18.96 -17.19
C GLU A 374 -5.18 18.26 -16.61
N ALA A 375 -5.01 17.46 -15.55
CA ALA A 375 -6.15 16.84 -14.87
C ALA A 375 -7.09 17.90 -14.25
N LEU A 376 -6.56 18.93 -13.59
CA LEU A 376 -7.33 20.04 -13.00
C LEU A 376 -8.08 20.83 -14.08
N ASN A 377 -7.42 21.18 -15.18
CA ASN A 377 -8.04 21.87 -16.33
C ASN A 377 -9.21 21.05 -16.91
N ARG A 378 -9.08 19.73 -16.96
CA ARG A 378 -10.18 18.86 -17.40
C ARG A 378 -11.30 18.81 -16.38
N LEU A 379 -10.96 18.77 -15.08
CA LEU A 379 -11.94 18.76 -13.97
C LEU A 379 -12.81 20.02 -13.91
N GLU A 380 -12.42 21.16 -14.52
CA GLU A 380 -13.32 22.31 -14.71
C GLU A 380 -14.67 21.94 -15.34
N LYS A 381 -14.69 20.85 -16.12
CA LYS A 381 -15.89 20.36 -16.80
C LYS A 381 -16.72 19.39 -15.95
N ILE A 382 -16.32 19.11 -14.70
CA ILE A 382 -16.94 18.08 -13.86
C ILE A 382 -18.43 18.37 -13.59
N GLN A 383 -18.81 19.64 -13.55
CA GLN A 383 -20.21 20.06 -13.37
C GLN A 383 -21.14 19.56 -14.49
N LYS A 384 -20.61 19.18 -15.67
CA LYS A 384 -21.41 18.52 -16.74
C LYS A 384 -21.95 17.16 -16.33
N LEU A 385 -21.38 16.55 -15.28
CA LEU A 385 -21.83 15.27 -14.75
C LEU A 385 -22.96 15.39 -13.74
N LYS A 386 -23.35 16.60 -13.33
CA LYS A 386 -24.43 16.83 -12.39
C LYS A 386 -25.77 16.40 -13.01
N LYS A 387 -26.53 15.56 -12.31
CA LYS A 387 -27.83 15.07 -12.73
C LYS A 387 -28.95 15.95 -12.22
#